data_c01ddbbbf89a8d9b4de89f205cebc510
#
_entry.id   c01ddbbbf89a8d9b4de89f205cebc510
#
_cell.length_a   1.000
_cell.length_b   1.000
_cell.length_c   1.000
_cell.angle_alpha   90.00
_cell.angle_beta   90.00
_cell.angle_gamma   90.00
#
_symmetry.space_group_name_H-M   'P 1'
#
loop_
_entity.id
_entity.type
_entity.pdbx_description
1 polymer ?
#
loop_
_entity_poly.entity_id
_entity_poly.type
_entity_poly.pdbx_seq_one_letter_code
_entity_poly.pdbx_strand_id
1 'polypeptide(L)'
;MCIRDRDKTVLPKTKGKKVGDYRFYDIDGVNYPSVTSVLSMRKSEGLKKWRKSIGEDVANWEMRRCANRGKSLHTLVEQYMKNETPSIRDVLPLGLFKLMKPYLDQINNIRLVEEIMYSKNLTLAGQVDCVAEYNGKLSVIDFKTANKERIEEWVENYFLQCTAYSIMYNETFNEPIEQIVVLMAAEDGSMKAFVKEPKDYEDELQNAIKTFYDTVNPQLQEVK
;
A
#
# COMPACT_ATOMS: atom_id res chain seq x y z
N MET A 1 10.34 18.07 -7.73
CA MET A 1 9.38 18.10 -6.60
C MET A 1 10.05 18.68 -5.38
N CYS A 2 9.31 19.38 -4.53
CA CYS A 2 9.83 19.85 -3.26
C CYS A 2 9.75 18.69 -2.24
N ILE A 3 10.86 18.44 -1.53
CA ILE A 3 10.93 17.41 -0.49
C ILE A 3 11.00 18.15 0.85
N ARG A 4 10.10 17.80 1.76
CA ARG A 4 10.07 18.28 3.16
C ARG A 4 10.18 17.09 4.10
N ASP A 5 11.33 16.42 4.05
CA ASP A 5 11.59 15.23 4.86
C ASP A 5 11.25 15.46 6.33
N ARG A 6 10.55 14.49 6.91
CA ARG A 6 10.37 14.40 8.37
C ARG A 6 11.60 13.78 9.02
N ASP A 7 11.73 14.00 10.31
CA ASP A 7 12.75 13.30 11.08
C ASP A 7 12.44 11.80 11.07
N LYS A 8 13.19 11.07 10.25
CA LYS A 8 13.03 9.63 10.06
C LYS A 8 13.68 8.80 11.19
N THR A 9 14.36 9.45 12.15
CA THR A 9 14.96 8.74 13.29
C THR A 9 13.91 8.13 14.21
N VAL A 10 12.68 8.66 14.17
CA VAL A 10 11.53 8.13 14.93
C VAL A 10 10.86 6.92 14.26
N LEU A 11 11.22 6.62 13.00
CA LEU A 11 10.67 5.49 12.28
C LEU A 11 11.41 4.18 12.60
N PRO A 12 10.71 3.03 12.63
CA PRO A 12 11.34 1.76 12.95
C PRO A 12 12.29 1.31 11.83
N LYS A 13 13.50 0.91 12.22
CA LYS A 13 14.50 0.32 11.31
C LYS A 13 14.35 -1.21 11.31
N THR A 14 13.37 -1.72 10.61
CA THR A 14 13.06 -3.14 10.53
C THR A 14 12.79 -3.58 9.10
N LYS A 15 12.66 -4.88 8.89
CA LYS A 15 12.23 -5.46 7.62
C LYS A 15 11.11 -6.44 7.88
N GLY A 16 10.11 -6.45 6.99
CA GLY A 16 9.04 -7.42 7.07
C GLY A 16 9.55 -8.85 6.90
N LYS A 17 9.20 -9.73 7.84
CA LYS A 17 9.48 -11.17 7.80
C LYS A 17 8.20 -11.94 7.53
N LYS A 18 8.25 -12.91 6.59
CA LYS A 18 7.11 -13.77 6.30
C LYS A 18 7.08 -14.94 7.29
N VAL A 19 5.93 -15.15 7.94
CA VAL A 19 5.64 -16.28 8.82
C VAL A 19 4.34 -16.91 8.34
N GLY A 20 4.41 -18.13 7.80
CA GLY A 20 3.27 -18.74 7.08
C GLY A 20 2.86 -17.88 5.89
N ASP A 21 1.58 -17.56 5.82
CA ASP A 21 1.00 -16.74 4.75
C ASP A 21 1.08 -15.23 5.00
N TYR A 22 1.48 -14.81 6.20
CA TYR A 22 1.44 -13.43 6.65
C TYR A 22 2.83 -12.82 6.81
N ARG A 23 2.91 -11.49 6.66
CA ARG A 23 4.12 -10.71 6.91
C ARG A 23 3.98 -10.02 8.27
N PHE A 24 5.08 -10.04 9.04
CA PHE A 24 5.20 -9.35 10.32
C PHE A 24 6.42 -8.44 10.32
N TYR A 25 6.38 -7.42 11.16
CA TYR A 25 7.49 -6.51 11.46
C TYR A 25 7.81 -6.63 12.94
N ASP A 26 9.06 -6.97 13.26
CA ASP A 26 9.56 -6.92 14.64
C ASP A 26 9.96 -5.48 14.96
N ILE A 27 9.30 -4.89 15.93
CA ILE A 27 9.57 -3.52 16.40
C ILE A 27 9.66 -3.59 17.92
N ASP A 28 10.86 -3.34 18.44
CA ASP A 28 11.16 -3.40 19.87
C ASP A 28 10.76 -4.73 20.55
N GLY A 29 10.93 -5.86 19.84
CA GLY A 29 10.57 -7.20 20.31
C GLY A 29 9.10 -7.55 20.23
N VAL A 30 8.27 -6.68 19.63
CA VAL A 30 6.84 -6.93 19.37
C VAL A 30 6.62 -7.16 17.88
N ASN A 31 5.95 -8.28 17.55
CA ASN A 31 5.62 -8.62 16.17
C ASN A 31 4.30 -8.00 15.73
N TYR A 32 4.36 -7.02 14.84
CA TYR A 32 3.20 -6.36 14.25
C TYR A 32 2.87 -6.99 12.89
N PRO A 33 1.66 -7.51 12.65
CA PRO A 33 1.26 -7.97 11.32
C PRO A 33 1.24 -6.80 10.33
N SER A 34 1.56 -7.08 9.06
CA SER A 34 1.49 -6.03 8.04
C SER A 34 0.04 -5.70 7.70
N VAL A 35 -0.22 -4.40 7.42
CA VAL A 35 -1.52 -3.93 6.92
C VAL A 35 -2.01 -4.80 5.77
N THR A 36 -1.14 -5.08 4.80
CA THR A 36 -1.50 -5.90 3.62
C THR A 36 -1.83 -7.35 3.98
N SER A 37 -1.21 -7.94 5.01
CA SER A 37 -1.54 -9.28 5.50
C SER A 37 -2.94 -9.31 6.12
N VAL A 38 -3.25 -8.32 6.96
CA VAL A 38 -4.58 -8.20 7.58
C VAL A 38 -5.66 -8.06 6.51
N LEU A 39 -5.48 -7.14 5.56
CA LEU A 39 -6.46 -6.88 4.49
C LEU A 39 -6.55 -8.01 3.46
N SER A 40 -5.55 -8.91 3.37
CA SER A 40 -5.59 -10.03 2.42
C SER A 40 -6.72 -11.02 2.70
N MET A 41 -7.17 -11.13 3.95
CA MET A 41 -8.27 -12.02 4.35
C MET A 41 -9.60 -11.63 3.68
N ARG A 42 -9.84 -10.35 3.44
CA ARG A 42 -11.06 -9.86 2.80
C ARG A 42 -11.23 -10.29 1.32
N LYS A 43 -10.12 -10.66 0.65
CA LYS A 43 -10.10 -10.96 -0.80
C LYS A 43 -10.27 -12.45 -1.14
N SER A 44 -10.41 -13.32 -0.16
CA SER A 44 -10.20 -14.76 -0.34
C SER A 44 -11.16 -15.43 -1.33
N GLU A 45 -12.46 -15.13 -1.30
CA GLU A 45 -13.47 -15.83 -2.10
C GLU A 45 -13.40 -15.52 -3.60
N GLY A 46 -13.33 -14.24 -3.98
CA GLY A 46 -13.22 -13.84 -5.39
C GLY A 46 -11.93 -14.36 -6.04
N LEU A 47 -10.82 -14.28 -5.30
CA LEU A 47 -9.53 -14.77 -5.76
C LEU A 47 -9.54 -16.30 -5.93
N LYS A 48 -10.12 -17.05 -4.99
CA LYS A 48 -10.27 -18.51 -5.08
C LYS A 48 -11.10 -18.91 -6.31
N LYS A 49 -12.25 -18.25 -6.53
CA LYS A 49 -13.11 -18.49 -7.71
C LYS A 49 -12.36 -18.24 -9.01
N TRP A 50 -11.65 -17.10 -9.09
CA TRP A 50 -10.84 -16.75 -10.26
C TRP A 50 -9.70 -17.76 -10.50
N ARG A 51 -8.94 -18.15 -9.48
CA ARG A 51 -7.90 -19.17 -9.59
C ARG A 51 -8.46 -20.50 -10.14
N LYS A 52 -9.61 -20.92 -9.62
CA LYS A 52 -10.27 -22.15 -10.08
C LYS A 52 -10.73 -22.04 -11.54
N SER A 53 -11.13 -20.87 -12.02
CA SER A 53 -11.64 -20.68 -13.39
C SER A 53 -10.55 -20.71 -14.45
N ILE A 54 -9.32 -20.26 -14.14
CA ILE A 54 -8.22 -20.20 -15.10
C ILE A 54 -7.14 -21.27 -14.90
N GLY A 55 -7.21 -22.01 -13.81
CA GLY A 55 -6.23 -23.02 -13.42
C GLY A 55 -5.05 -22.44 -12.62
N GLU A 56 -4.50 -23.26 -11.73
CA GLU A 56 -3.48 -22.84 -10.75
C GLU A 56 -2.20 -22.31 -11.40
N ASP A 57 -1.70 -22.97 -12.45
CA ASP A 57 -0.44 -22.57 -13.10
C ASP A 57 -0.55 -21.21 -13.78
N VAL A 58 -1.67 -20.99 -14.50
CA VAL A 58 -1.95 -19.70 -15.16
C VAL A 58 -2.16 -18.62 -14.11
N ALA A 59 -2.91 -18.91 -13.04
CA ALA A 59 -3.13 -17.97 -11.93
C ALA A 59 -1.80 -17.59 -11.26
N ASN A 60 -0.93 -18.55 -10.98
CA ASN A 60 0.38 -18.29 -10.37
C ASN A 60 1.30 -17.47 -11.29
N TRP A 61 1.26 -17.73 -12.59
CA TRP A 61 2.00 -16.94 -13.57
C TRP A 61 1.50 -15.48 -13.60
N GLU A 62 0.17 -15.28 -13.71
CA GLU A 62 -0.44 -13.95 -13.71
C GLU A 62 -0.16 -13.18 -12.41
N MET A 63 -0.26 -13.83 -11.27
CA MET A 63 0.05 -13.19 -9.99
C MET A 63 1.50 -12.72 -9.91
N ARG A 64 2.46 -13.54 -10.40
CA ARG A 64 3.88 -13.15 -10.47
C ARG A 64 4.11 -12.01 -11.45
N ARG A 65 3.47 -12.05 -12.62
CA ARG A 65 3.54 -10.98 -13.62
C ARG A 65 3.04 -9.66 -13.06
N CYS A 66 1.87 -9.67 -12.41
CA CYS A 66 1.30 -8.48 -11.77
C CYS A 66 2.18 -7.95 -10.63
N ALA A 67 2.74 -8.83 -9.81
CA ALA A 67 3.63 -8.45 -8.71
C ALA A 67 4.92 -7.79 -9.23
N ASN A 68 5.56 -8.37 -10.26
CA ASN A 68 6.77 -7.81 -10.87
C ASN A 68 6.49 -6.45 -11.52
N ARG A 69 5.39 -6.33 -12.29
CA ARG A 69 4.95 -5.07 -12.87
C ARG A 69 4.75 -3.99 -11.80
N GLY A 70 4.03 -4.34 -10.72
CA GLY A 70 3.82 -3.44 -9.59
C GLY A 70 5.12 -2.98 -8.96
N LYS A 71 6.02 -3.92 -8.64
CA LYS A 71 7.35 -3.61 -8.08
C LYS A 71 8.16 -2.67 -8.98
N SER A 72 8.17 -2.92 -10.28
CA SER A 72 8.87 -2.07 -11.25
C SER A 72 8.28 -0.66 -11.31
N LEU A 73 6.93 -0.53 -11.26
CA LEU A 73 6.29 0.79 -11.19
C LEU A 73 6.66 1.53 -9.91
N HIS A 74 6.59 0.88 -8.74
CA HIS A 74 6.96 1.50 -7.46
C HIS A 74 8.40 2.02 -7.49
N THR A 75 9.35 1.23 -8.02
CA THR A 75 10.74 1.68 -8.18
C THR A 75 10.85 2.94 -9.04
N LEU A 76 10.14 3.01 -10.17
CA LEU A 76 10.14 4.20 -11.05
C LEU A 76 9.52 5.42 -10.35
N VAL A 77 8.41 5.22 -9.63
CA VAL A 77 7.75 6.29 -8.87
C VAL A 77 8.63 6.77 -7.73
N GLU A 78 9.23 5.86 -6.96
CA GLU A 78 10.16 6.19 -5.88
C GLU A 78 11.33 7.04 -6.38
N GLN A 79 12.00 6.61 -7.47
CA GLN A 79 13.09 7.37 -8.09
C GLN A 79 12.63 8.76 -8.54
N TYR A 80 11.45 8.84 -9.14
CA TYR A 80 10.88 10.10 -9.57
C TYR A 80 10.57 11.03 -8.38
N MET A 81 9.99 10.51 -7.29
CA MET A 81 9.73 11.27 -6.07
C MET A 81 11.02 11.78 -5.41
N LYS A 82 12.11 11.02 -5.51
CA LYS A 82 13.44 11.40 -5.00
C LYS A 82 14.25 12.26 -5.96
N ASN A 83 13.68 12.69 -7.09
CA ASN A 83 14.37 13.42 -8.18
C ASN A 83 15.58 12.66 -8.77
N GLU A 84 15.51 11.33 -8.78
CA GLU A 84 16.51 10.46 -9.37
C GLU A 84 16.15 10.08 -10.81
N THR A 85 17.16 9.65 -11.57
CA THR A 85 16.94 9.18 -12.95
C THR A 85 16.32 7.78 -12.93
N PRO A 86 15.21 7.53 -13.65
CA PRO A 86 14.61 6.21 -13.74
C PRO A 86 15.57 5.15 -14.26
N SER A 87 15.73 4.04 -13.54
CA SER A 87 16.66 2.95 -13.86
C SER A 87 16.04 1.81 -14.66
N ILE A 88 14.71 1.64 -14.59
CA ILE A 88 13.98 0.55 -15.25
C ILE A 88 13.71 0.93 -16.70
N ARG A 89 13.99 -0.02 -17.62
CA ARG A 89 13.81 0.15 -19.08
C ARG A 89 12.70 -0.73 -19.66
N ASP A 90 12.05 -1.55 -18.86
CA ASP A 90 10.95 -2.40 -19.32
C ASP A 90 9.80 -1.55 -19.87
N VAL A 91 9.34 -1.89 -21.07
CA VAL A 91 8.37 -1.09 -21.82
C VAL A 91 7.06 -0.91 -21.08
N LEU A 92 6.52 -1.98 -20.50
CA LEU A 92 5.23 -1.94 -19.82
C LEU A 92 5.26 -1.08 -18.54
N PRO A 93 6.17 -1.29 -17.57
CA PRO A 93 6.27 -0.40 -16.39
C PRO A 93 6.53 1.06 -16.77
N LEU A 94 7.37 1.32 -17.77
CA LEU A 94 7.61 2.68 -18.27
C LEU A 94 6.37 3.31 -18.88
N GLY A 95 5.57 2.54 -19.61
CA GLY A 95 4.28 2.98 -20.16
C GLY A 95 3.31 3.39 -19.06
N LEU A 96 3.15 2.54 -18.04
CA LEU A 96 2.30 2.81 -16.89
C LEU A 96 2.79 4.02 -16.07
N PHE A 97 4.10 4.15 -15.88
CA PHE A 97 4.70 5.33 -15.26
C PHE A 97 4.40 6.62 -16.05
N LYS A 98 4.51 6.58 -17.37
CA LYS A 98 4.19 7.74 -18.23
C LYS A 98 2.70 8.13 -18.11
N LEU A 99 1.79 7.16 -18.03
CA LEU A 99 0.37 7.40 -17.78
C LEU A 99 0.13 8.06 -16.41
N MET A 100 0.86 7.62 -15.38
CA MET A 100 0.73 8.13 -14.02
C MET A 100 1.39 9.50 -13.83
N LYS A 101 2.43 9.82 -14.62
CA LYS A 101 3.26 11.01 -14.45
C LYS A 101 2.48 12.34 -14.31
N PRO A 102 1.45 12.65 -15.11
CA PRO A 102 0.67 13.89 -14.93
C PRO A 102 0.01 14.02 -13.55
N TYR A 103 -0.30 12.88 -12.90
CA TYR A 103 -0.85 12.85 -11.54
C TYR A 103 0.27 12.95 -10.49
N LEU A 104 1.42 12.33 -10.75
CA LEU A 104 2.61 12.48 -9.91
C LEU A 104 3.09 13.93 -9.86
N ASP A 105 2.95 14.67 -10.96
CA ASP A 105 3.33 16.10 -11.06
C ASP A 105 2.47 17.01 -10.16
N GLN A 106 1.32 16.52 -9.67
CA GLN A 106 0.46 17.21 -8.69
C GLN A 106 0.90 16.98 -7.24
N ILE A 107 1.89 16.10 -7.02
CA ILE A 107 2.44 15.79 -5.70
C ILE A 107 3.56 16.80 -5.39
N ASN A 108 3.50 17.38 -4.19
CA ASN A 108 4.54 18.28 -3.70
C ASN A 108 4.74 18.13 -2.18
N ASN A 109 5.73 18.83 -1.64
CA ASN A 109 6.01 18.84 -0.20
C ASN A 109 6.05 17.41 0.39
N ILE A 110 6.83 16.52 -0.24
CA ILE A 110 6.96 15.11 0.13
C ILE A 110 7.52 14.99 1.55
N ARG A 111 6.86 14.20 2.41
CA ARG A 111 7.25 13.92 3.78
C ARG A 111 7.96 12.58 3.90
N LEU A 112 7.37 11.52 3.34
CA LEU A 112 7.87 10.15 3.39
C LEU A 112 7.72 9.48 2.02
N VAL A 113 8.69 8.63 1.66
CA VAL A 113 8.65 7.75 0.47
C VAL A 113 9.20 6.39 0.85
N GLU A 114 8.41 5.31 0.68
CA GLU A 114 8.80 3.91 0.94
C GLU A 114 9.31 3.68 2.39
N GLU A 115 8.69 4.33 3.37
CA GLU A 115 9.10 4.24 4.76
C GLU A 115 8.19 3.29 5.56
N ILE A 116 8.79 2.61 6.56
CA ILE A 116 8.04 1.72 7.45
C ILE A 116 7.47 2.54 8.61
N MET A 117 6.18 2.36 8.83
CA MET A 117 5.44 2.93 9.95
C MET A 117 4.72 1.84 10.75
N TYR A 118 4.34 2.16 11.99
CA TYR A 118 3.54 1.28 12.83
C TYR A 118 2.60 2.07 13.73
N SER A 119 1.59 1.39 14.24
CA SER A 119 0.66 1.91 15.24
C SER A 119 0.52 0.90 16.38
N LYS A 120 0.74 1.36 17.60
CA LYS A 120 0.47 0.56 18.80
C LYS A 120 -1.03 0.39 19.01
N ASN A 121 -1.83 1.40 18.68
CA ASN A 121 -3.27 1.37 18.83
C ASN A 121 -3.95 0.40 17.86
N LEU A 122 -3.54 0.42 16.59
CA LEU A 122 -4.01 -0.54 15.58
C LEU A 122 -3.34 -1.91 15.72
N THR A 123 -2.21 -1.99 16.43
CA THR A 123 -1.35 -3.17 16.48
C THR A 123 -0.91 -3.66 15.09
N LEU A 124 -0.62 -2.72 14.18
CA LEU A 124 -0.23 -2.95 12.79
C LEU A 124 1.08 -2.25 12.46
N ALA A 125 1.75 -2.76 11.43
CA ALA A 125 2.86 -2.06 10.79
C ALA A 125 2.79 -2.21 9.26
N GLY A 126 3.55 -1.40 8.53
CA GLY A 126 3.65 -1.54 7.09
C GLY A 126 4.51 -0.46 6.45
N GLN A 127 4.78 -0.63 5.18
CA GLN A 127 5.53 0.32 4.37
C GLN A 127 4.54 1.19 3.60
N VAL A 128 4.56 2.50 3.86
CA VAL A 128 3.77 3.48 3.11
C VAL A 128 4.50 3.83 1.81
N ASP A 129 3.78 3.92 0.71
CA ASP A 129 4.37 4.30 -0.57
C ASP A 129 4.80 5.77 -0.55
N CYS A 130 3.88 6.68 -0.18
CA CYS A 130 4.19 8.11 -0.10
C CYS A 130 3.28 8.84 0.90
N VAL A 131 3.85 9.79 1.64
CA VAL A 131 3.11 10.83 2.36
C VAL A 131 3.57 12.18 1.83
N ALA A 132 2.64 12.95 1.26
CA ALA A 132 2.93 14.21 0.58
C ALA A 132 1.68 15.07 0.44
N GLU A 133 1.81 16.28 -0.03
CA GLU A 133 0.67 17.07 -0.48
C GLU A 133 0.27 16.65 -1.90
N TYR A 134 -1.01 16.28 -2.08
CA TYR A 134 -1.63 16.05 -3.38
C TYR A 134 -2.71 17.11 -3.59
N ASN A 135 -2.55 17.91 -4.66
CA ASN A 135 -3.42 19.09 -4.89
C ASN A 135 -3.49 20.03 -3.67
N GLY A 136 -2.37 20.21 -2.96
CA GLY A 136 -2.27 21.12 -1.81
C GLY A 136 -2.81 20.59 -0.49
N LYS A 137 -3.29 19.34 -0.42
CA LYS A 137 -3.76 18.68 0.81
C LYS A 137 -2.81 17.57 1.24
N LEU A 138 -2.50 17.50 2.54
CA LEU A 138 -1.66 16.44 3.10
C LEU A 138 -2.35 15.08 2.95
N SER A 139 -1.66 14.15 2.29
CA SER A 139 -2.23 12.91 1.80
C SER A 139 -1.33 11.71 2.08
N VAL A 140 -1.94 10.55 2.37
CA VAL A 140 -1.32 9.26 2.11
C VAL A 140 -1.65 8.86 0.69
N ILE A 141 -0.63 8.53 -0.09
CA ILE A 141 -0.74 8.22 -1.52
C ILE A 141 -0.22 6.81 -1.75
N ASP A 142 -1.01 6.00 -2.43
CA ASP A 142 -0.71 4.61 -2.77
C ASP A 142 -0.73 4.42 -4.29
N PHE A 143 0.30 3.77 -4.84
CA PHE A 143 0.49 3.59 -6.27
C PHE A 143 0.13 2.16 -6.68
N LYS A 144 -0.80 2.01 -7.62
CA LYS A 144 -1.29 0.69 -8.02
C LYS A 144 -1.25 0.50 -9.53
N THR A 145 -1.11 -0.76 -9.92
CA THR A 145 -1.28 -1.19 -11.31
C THR A 145 -2.46 -2.15 -11.45
N ALA A 146 -3.11 -2.12 -12.59
CA ALA A 146 -4.17 -3.06 -12.94
C ALA A 146 -4.00 -3.57 -14.38
N ASN A 147 -4.70 -4.66 -14.73
CA ASN A 147 -4.76 -5.13 -16.12
C ASN A 147 -5.77 -4.31 -16.92
N LYS A 148 -6.84 -3.87 -16.26
CA LYS A 148 -7.91 -3.05 -16.84
C LYS A 148 -8.38 -2.03 -15.81
N GLU A 149 -9.09 -1.04 -16.28
CA GLU A 149 -9.78 -0.06 -15.44
C GLU A 149 -10.53 -0.73 -14.29
N ARG A 150 -10.46 -0.12 -13.09
CA ARG A 150 -11.15 -0.59 -11.89
C ARG A 150 -12.24 0.38 -11.47
N ILE A 151 -13.34 -0.18 -10.97
CA ILE A 151 -14.38 0.57 -10.27
C ILE A 151 -14.03 0.67 -8.79
N GLU A 152 -14.64 1.61 -8.11
CA GLU A 152 -14.31 1.95 -6.71
C GLU A 152 -14.47 0.77 -5.75
N GLU A 153 -15.55 0.01 -5.89
CA GLU A 153 -15.85 -1.14 -5.03
C GLU A 153 -14.77 -2.23 -5.06
N TRP A 154 -13.98 -2.30 -6.13
CA TRP A 154 -12.91 -3.30 -6.28
C TRP A 154 -11.59 -2.85 -5.68
N VAL A 155 -11.50 -1.59 -5.28
CA VAL A 155 -10.27 -0.98 -4.76
C VAL A 155 -10.38 -0.56 -3.29
N GLU A 156 -11.50 -0.82 -2.64
CA GLU A 156 -11.78 -0.45 -1.24
C GLU A 156 -10.65 -0.86 -0.28
N ASN A 157 -10.05 -2.04 -0.46
CA ASN A 157 -8.94 -2.48 0.37
C ASN A 157 -7.70 -1.55 0.28
N TYR A 158 -7.53 -0.78 -0.79
CA TYR A 158 -6.47 0.20 -0.88
C TYR A 158 -6.81 1.46 -0.07
N PHE A 159 -8.10 1.80 0.03
CA PHE A 159 -8.55 2.87 0.93
C PHE A 159 -8.30 2.51 2.39
N LEU A 160 -8.62 1.27 2.78
CA LEU A 160 -8.33 0.76 4.14
C LEU A 160 -6.82 0.75 4.43
N GLN A 161 -6.01 0.38 3.43
CA GLN A 161 -4.55 0.42 3.54
C GLN A 161 -4.05 1.84 3.79
N CYS A 162 -4.51 2.81 3.01
CA CYS A 162 -4.14 4.22 3.17
C CYS A 162 -4.64 4.80 4.50
N THR A 163 -5.86 4.41 4.95
CA THR A 163 -6.41 4.82 6.25
C THR A 163 -5.54 4.33 7.40
N ALA A 164 -5.06 3.08 7.36
CA ALA A 164 -4.13 2.58 8.37
C ALA A 164 -2.85 3.42 8.42
N TYR A 165 -2.28 3.77 7.27
CA TYR A 165 -1.09 4.62 7.21
C TYR A 165 -1.36 6.07 7.64
N SER A 166 -2.56 6.59 7.41
CA SER A 166 -2.96 7.91 7.89
C SER A 166 -2.97 7.99 9.42
N ILE A 167 -3.49 6.95 10.07
CA ILE A 167 -3.48 6.83 11.53
C ILE A 167 -2.05 6.70 12.05
N MET A 168 -1.23 5.82 11.45
CA MET A 168 0.18 5.64 11.82
C MET A 168 0.99 6.92 11.69
N TYR A 169 0.77 7.68 10.62
CA TYR A 169 1.45 8.94 10.37
C TYR A 169 1.07 10.00 11.42
N ASN A 170 -0.22 10.15 11.69
CA ASN A 170 -0.70 11.10 12.71
C ASN A 170 -0.19 10.73 14.11
N GLU A 171 -0.18 9.44 14.48
CA GLU A 171 0.40 8.98 15.76
C GLU A 171 1.89 9.31 15.87
N THR A 172 2.63 9.22 14.79
CA THR A 172 4.09 9.41 14.79
C THR A 172 4.49 10.89 14.77
N PHE A 173 3.81 11.70 13.94
CA PHE A 173 4.22 13.07 13.64
C PHE A 173 3.27 14.14 14.16
N ASN A 174 2.15 13.75 14.76
CA ASN A 174 1.09 14.66 15.23
C ASN A 174 0.65 15.65 14.14
N GLU A 175 0.56 15.18 12.90
CA GLU A 175 0.14 15.94 11.72
C GLU A 175 -0.98 15.15 11.02
N PRO A 176 -2.25 15.61 11.09
CA PRO A 176 -3.38 14.85 10.57
C PRO A 176 -3.36 14.80 9.03
N ILE A 177 -3.64 13.63 8.49
CA ILE A 177 -3.84 13.42 7.06
C ILE A 177 -5.24 13.89 6.67
N GLU A 178 -5.33 14.73 5.65
CA GLU A 178 -6.60 15.31 5.19
C GLU A 178 -7.33 14.40 4.20
N GLN A 179 -6.59 13.66 3.40
CA GLN A 179 -7.16 12.76 2.38
C GLN A 179 -6.25 11.57 2.10
N ILE A 180 -6.85 10.51 1.57
CA ILE A 180 -6.15 9.36 1.02
C ILE A 180 -6.31 9.34 -0.50
N VAL A 181 -5.26 8.94 -1.19
CA VAL A 181 -5.21 8.97 -2.65
C VAL A 181 -4.69 7.63 -3.17
N VAL A 182 -5.42 7.01 -4.07
CA VAL A 182 -4.95 5.82 -4.80
C VAL A 182 -4.80 6.19 -6.27
N LEU A 183 -3.56 6.19 -6.75
CA LEU A 183 -3.23 6.42 -8.16
C LEU A 183 -3.07 5.08 -8.86
N MET A 184 -3.93 4.79 -9.82
CA MET A 184 -3.95 3.48 -10.49
C MET A 184 -3.82 3.61 -11.99
N ALA A 185 -2.72 3.05 -12.54
CA ALA A 185 -2.49 2.93 -13.97
C ALA A 185 -2.78 1.50 -14.44
N ALA A 186 -3.48 1.34 -15.56
CA ALA A 186 -3.83 0.04 -16.10
C ALA A 186 -3.23 -0.22 -17.49
N GLU A 187 -3.05 -1.52 -17.82
CA GLU A 187 -2.46 -1.96 -19.10
C GLU A 187 -3.31 -1.61 -20.32
N ASP A 188 -4.61 -1.36 -20.13
CA ASP A 188 -5.52 -0.90 -21.18
C ASP A 188 -5.38 0.61 -21.50
N GLY A 189 -4.43 1.30 -20.85
CA GLY A 189 -4.18 2.72 -21.03
C GLY A 189 -5.03 3.62 -20.12
N SER A 190 -5.90 3.07 -19.27
CA SER A 190 -6.67 3.85 -18.32
C SER A 190 -5.82 4.30 -17.12
N MET A 191 -6.16 5.48 -16.58
CA MET A 191 -5.56 6.04 -15.38
C MET A 191 -6.65 6.63 -14.50
N LYS A 192 -6.66 6.26 -13.23
CA LYS A 192 -7.60 6.80 -12.24
C LYS A 192 -6.89 7.30 -10.99
N ALA A 193 -7.39 8.41 -10.46
CA ALA A 193 -7.09 8.89 -9.12
C ALA A 193 -8.36 8.78 -8.28
N PHE A 194 -8.31 7.97 -7.24
CA PHE A 194 -9.36 7.87 -6.23
C PHE A 194 -8.94 8.71 -5.04
N VAL A 195 -9.76 9.69 -4.68
CA VAL A 195 -9.51 10.58 -3.53
C VAL A 195 -10.64 10.41 -2.54
N LYS A 196 -10.31 10.12 -1.29
CA LYS A 196 -11.24 9.82 -0.21
C LYS A 196 -10.82 10.46 1.11
N GLU A 197 -11.71 10.51 2.08
CA GLU A 197 -11.39 10.92 3.44
C GLU A 197 -11.07 9.68 4.30
N PRO A 198 -9.97 9.67 5.08
CA PRO A 198 -9.59 8.51 5.90
C PRO A 198 -10.69 8.06 6.85
N LYS A 199 -11.41 9.01 7.45
CA LYS A 199 -12.46 8.76 8.44
C LYS A 199 -13.60 7.87 7.94
N ASP A 200 -13.87 7.89 6.62
CA ASP A 200 -14.96 7.10 6.03
C ASP A 200 -14.66 5.59 6.05
N TYR A 201 -13.40 5.21 6.32
CA TYR A 201 -12.92 3.84 6.28
C TYR A 201 -12.41 3.30 7.62
N GLU A 202 -12.45 4.10 8.70
CA GLU A 202 -11.90 3.71 10.00
C GLU A 202 -12.65 2.53 10.63
N ASP A 203 -13.98 2.54 10.62
CA ASP A 203 -14.78 1.46 11.19
C ASP A 203 -14.54 0.13 10.47
N GLU A 204 -14.48 0.17 9.13
CA GLU A 204 -14.24 -1.02 8.33
C GLU A 204 -12.81 -1.54 8.49
N LEU A 205 -11.83 -0.66 8.67
CA LEU A 205 -10.46 -1.03 9.03
C LEU A 205 -10.42 -1.75 10.38
N GLN A 206 -11.09 -1.22 11.42
CA GLN A 206 -11.18 -1.85 12.73
C GLN A 206 -11.82 -3.24 12.66
N ASN A 207 -12.89 -3.39 11.89
CA ASN A 207 -13.55 -4.68 11.64
C ASN A 207 -12.59 -5.68 10.97
N ALA A 208 -11.80 -5.24 9.98
CA ALA A 208 -10.80 -6.08 9.31
C ALA A 208 -9.69 -6.53 10.27
N ILE A 209 -9.21 -5.62 11.12
CA ILE A 209 -8.19 -5.92 12.15
C ILE A 209 -8.74 -6.95 13.14
N LYS A 210 -9.94 -6.72 13.68
CA LYS A 210 -10.59 -7.66 14.60
C LYS A 210 -10.72 -9.05 13.98
N THR A 211 -11.24 -9.13 12.76
CA THR A 211 -11.41 -10.40 12.04
C THR A 211 -10.07 -11.14 11.87
N PHE A 212 -9.00 -10.41 11.58
CA PHE A 212 -7.66 -11.00 11.46
C PHE A 212 -7.21 -11.60 12.79
N TYR A 213 -7.29 -10.87 13.89
CA TYR A 213 -6.84 -11.35 15.19
C TYR A 213 -7.70 -12.50 15.72
N ASP A 214 -9.01 -12.48 15.49
CA ASP A 214 -9.91 -13.56 15.85
C ASP A 214 -9.59 -14.86 15.10
N THR A 215 -9.05 -14.76 13.88
CA THR A 215 -8.76 -15.91 13.02
C THR A 215 -7.33 -16.42 13.17
N VAL A 216 -6.34 -15.53 13.26
CA VAL A 216 -4.91 -15.86 13.14
C VAL A 216 -4.25 -16.03 14.51
N ASN A 217 -4.70 -15.34 15.56
CA ASN A 217 -4.12 -15.40 16.89
C ASN A 217 -4.13 -16.83 17.52
N PRO A 218 -5.16 -17.65 17.33
CA PRO A 218 -5.14 -19.05 17.76
C PRO A 218 -4.04 -19.88 17.08
N GLN A 219 -3.77 -19.61 15.79
CA GLN A 219 -2.77 -20.35 15.00
C GLN A 219 -1.32 -19.97 15.34
N LEU A 220 -1.08 -18.74 15.79
CA LEU A 220 0.26 -18.29 16.21
C LEU A 220 0.67 -18.81 17.59
N GLN A 221 -0.28 -19.26 18.42
CA GLN A 221 -0.03 -19.86 19.72
C GLN A 221 0.38 -21.34 19.62
N GLU A 222 0.06 -22.01 18.50
CA GLU A 222 0.41 -23.44 18.27
C GLU A 222 1.83 -23.63 17.68
N VAL A 223 2.53 -22.54 17.33
CA VAL A 223 3.87 -22.55 16.69
C VAL A 223 4.98 -22.13 17.67
N LYS A 224 4.82 -22.46 18.95
CA LYS A 224 5.88 -22.33 19.97
C LYS A 224 6.54 -23.65 20.29
#